data_c2b008856103d37f12b724795e5bc9e4
#
_entry.id   c2b008856103d37f12b724795e5bc9e4
#
_cell.length_a   1.000
_cell.length_b   1.000
_cell.length_c   1.000
_cell.angle_alpha   90.00
_cell.angle_beta   90.00
_cell.angle_gamma   90.00
#
_symmetry.space_group_name_H-M   'P 1'
#
loop_
_entity.id
_entity.type
_entity.pdbx_description
1 polymer ?
#
loop_
_entity_poly.entity_id
_entity_poly.type
_entity_poly.pdbx_seq_one_letter_code
_entity_poly.pdbx_strand_id
1 'polypeptide(L)'
;MHLTILICTHNRSALLERTLASLNRAHRPADCSVSVMVVANACTDNTAVFLDNYQTLTVKKDWLPLVWLEEATPGKSNALNRAIPELGTDLVALVDDDHRVDEGYLTSVCTAAASHPDVTLFCGRILPDWDGSEPAWVHDNGPYRIYPLPVPRQDQGDSPHPISQQGPIPGGGNLSLRCQVFDRVGGFSTALGPQGHNLGGGEDTDFVLRALNAGEKLLYIPDVKQYHYVDPARLRLAYLLKKSFQRSRAGVQTGQKHARIPLYMWRKLAEYLFHAVFSLQWAKTRFFLVRIAAVLGEIRGIQA
;
A
#
# COMPACT_ATOMS: atom_id res chain seq x y z
N MET A 1 -26.31 -1.23 -7.82
CA MET A 1 -25.14 -1.80 -7.10
C MET A 1 -24.79 -0.89 -5.95
N HIS A 2 -24.34 -1.46 -4.84
CA HIS A 2 -23.84 -0.66 -3.70
C HIS A 2 -22.36 -0.96 -3.47
N LEU A 3 -21.54 0.11 -3.40
CA LEU A 3 -20.11 0.09 -3.12
C LEU A 3 -19.84 0.65 -1.72
N THR A 4 -19.17 -0.10 -0.88
CA THR A 4 -18.62 0.42 0.39
C THR A 4 -17.12 0.62 0.25
N ILE A 5 -16.64 1.83 0.55
CA ILE A 5 -15.21 2.12 0.71
C ILE A 5 -14.84 1.78 2.14
N LEU A 6 -13.97 0.79 2.34
CA LEU A 6 -13.53 0.35 3.66
C LEU A 6 -12.14 0.89 3.95
N ILE A 7 -12.02 1.62 5.07
CA ILE A 7 -10.78 2.23 5.53
C ILE A 7 -10.49 1.76 6.94
N CYS A 8 -9.29 1.21 7.18
CA CYS A 8 -8.79 0.93 8.52
C CYS A 8 -7.79 2.02 8.90
N THR A 9 -7.90 2.57 10.12
CA THR A 9 -7.01 3.62 10.59
C THR A 9 -6.52 3.35 12.02
N HIS A 10 -5.29 3.78 12.33
CA HIS A 10 -4.71 3.73 13.66
C HIS A 10 -3.92 5.00 13.96
N ASN A 11 -4.46 5.88 14.82
CA ASN A 11 -3.80 7.12 15.26
C ASN A 11 -3.31 8.03 14.11
N ARG A 12 -4.15 8.23 13.07
CA ARG A 12 -3.81 8.99 11.87
C ARG A 12 -4.95 9.89 11.38
N SER A 13 -5.67 10.53 12.29
CA SER A 13 -6.85 11.36 11.96
C SER A 13 -6.59 12.39 10.85
N ALA A 14 -5.41 13.03 10.80
CA ALA A 14 -5.06 14.01 9.78
C ALA A 14 -4.87 13.41 8.38
N LEU A 15 -4.31 12.20 8.26
CA LEU A 15 -4.20 11.49 6.97
C LEU A 15 -5.57 10.99 6.53
N LEU A 16 -6.34 10.39 7.46
CA LEU A 16 -7.71 9.97 7.22
C LEU A 16 -8.59 11.12 6.68
N GLU A 17 -8.47 12.33 7.25
CA GLU A 17 -9.19 13.51 6.74
C GLU A 17 -8.87 13.79 5.27
N ARG A 18 -7.60 13.72 4.86
CA ARG A 18 -7.19 13.89 3.46
C ARG A 18 -7.77 12.81 2.56
N THR A 19 -7.78 11.56 3.01
CA THR A 19 -8.36 10.42 2.29
C THR A 19 -9.86 10.63 2.09
N LEU A 20 -10.61 10.93 3.14
CA LEU A 20 -12.05 11.21 3.09
C LEU A 20 -12.37 12.43 2.21
N ALA A 21 -11.57 13.50 2.27
CA ALA A 21 -11.73 14.65 1.42
C ALA A 21 -11.54 14.32 -0.06
N SER A 22 -10.62 13.40 -0.41
CA SER A 22 -10.44 12.97 -1.80
C SER A 22 -11.62 12.14 -2.30
N LEU A 23 -12.16 11.25 -1.48
CA LEU A 23 -13.35 10.46 -1.79
C LEU A 23 -14.58 11.34 -2.06
N ASN A 24 -14.75 12.41 -1.28
CA ASN A 24 -15.86 13.35 -1.50
C ASN A 24 -15.73 14.19 -2.78
N ARG A 25 -14.50 14.40 -3.26
CA ARG A 25 -14.26 15.07 -4.56
C ARG A 25 -14.36 14.13 -5.76
N ALA A 26 -14.30 12.81 -5.56
CA ALA A 26 -14.38 11.85 -6.64
C ALA A 26 -15.78 11.86 -7.29
N HIS A 27 -15.80 11.63 -8.60
CA HIS A 27 -17.03 11.58 -9.39
C HIS A 27 -17.94 10.45 -8.90
N ARG A 28 -19.21 10.79 -8.67
CA ARG A 28 -20.23 9.83 -8.23
C ARG A 28 -20.67 8.96 -9.41
N PRO A 29 -20.63 7.63 -9.31
CA PRO A 29 -21.21 6.77 -10.35
C PRO A 29 -22.74 6.91 -10.38
N ALA A 30 -23.34 6.94 -11.58
CA ALA A 30 -24.79 7.14 -11.74
C ALA A 30 -25.62 5.94 -11.24
N ASP A 31 -25.13 4.71 -11.50
CA ASP A 31 -25.87 3.47 -11.24
C ASP A 31 -25.34 2.67 -10.02
N CYS A 32 -24.61 3.35 -9.15
CA CYS A 32 -24.01 2.74 -7.96
C CYS A 32 -24.09 3.72 -6.79
N SER A 33 -24.75 3.32 -5.71
CA SER A 33 -24.67 4.05 -4.44
C SER A 33 -23.32 3.78 -3.78
N VAL A 34 -22.73 4.80 -3.14
CA VAL A 34 -21.42 4.70 -2.50
C VAL A 34 -21.52 5.16 -1.05
N SER A 35 -20.96 4.38 -0.14
CA SER A 35 -20.82 4.75 1.26
C SER A 35 -19.38 4.49 1.74
N VAL A 36 -19.02 5.05 2.89
CA VAL A 36 -17.72 4.86 3.53
C VAL A 36 -17.92 4.16 4.85
N MET A 37 -17.11 3.15 5.12
CA MET A 37 -16.99 2.50 6.41
C MET A 37 -15.56 2.68 6.92
N VAL A 38 -15.39 3.25 8.12
CA VAL A 38 -14.09 3.42 8.75
C VAL A 38 -14.00 2.53 9.96
N VAL A 39 -12.90 1.79 10.13
CA VAL A 39 -12.61 1.06 11.35
C VAL A 39 -11.46 1.75 12.09
N ALA A 40 -11.77 2.33 13.24
CA ALA A 40 -10.80 2.91 14.17
C ALA A 40 -10.15 1.77 14.97
N ASN A 41 -8.95 1.33 14.56
CA ASN A 41 -8.27 0.20 15.15
C ASN A 41 -7.33 0.60 16.28
N ALA A 42 -7.70 0.27 17.53
CA ALA A 42 -6.92 0.56 18.72
C ALA A 42 -6.43 2.03 18.79
N CYS A 43 -7.28 2.98 18.37
CA CYS A 43 -6.96 4.39 18.36
C CYS A 43 -6.93 4.96 19.78
N THR A 44 -5.93 5.78 20.08
CA THR A 44 -5.74 6.46 21.37
C THR A 44 -5.63 7.98 21.20
N ASP A 45 -5.68 8.46 19.95
CA ASP A 45 -5.71 9.88 19.60
C ASP A 45 -7.15 10.41 19.44
N ASN A 46 -7.32 11.55 18.80
CA ASN A 46 -8.63 12.16 18.56
C ASN A 46 -9.42 11.56 17.40
N THR A 47 -9.03 10.38 16.87
CA THR A 47 -9.68 9.77 15.69
C THR A 47 -11.17 9.54 15.89
N ALA A 48 -11.60 9.02 17.04
CA ALA A 48 -13.03 8.79 17.33
C ALA A 48 -13.82 10.10 17.31
N VAL A 49 -13.34 11.12 18.00
CA VAL A 49 -13.98 12.46 18.04
C VAL A 49 -14.04 13.07 16.62
N PHE A 50 -13.00 12.89 15.84
CA PHE A 50 -12.99 13.34 14.45
C PHE A 50 -14.07 12.64 13.63
N LEU A 51 -14.22 11.31 13.76
CA LEU A 51 -15.21 10.52 13.02
C LEU A 51 -16.65 10.86 13.40
N ASP A 52 -16.95 11.07 14.68
CA ASP A 52 -18.27 11.51 15.16
C ASP A 52 -18.66 12.86 14.56
N ASN A 53 -17.73 13.81 14.60
CA ASN A 53 -17.93 15.14 13.99
C ASN A 53 -18.11 15.04 12.47
N TYR A 54 -17.30 14.21 11.82
CA TYR A 54 -17.37 14.03 10.36
C TYR A 54 -18.71 13.43 9.93
N GLN A 55 -19.19 12.39 10.62
CA GLN A 55 -20.48 11.75 10.37
C GLN A 55 -21.64 12.75 10.47
N THR A 56 -21.59 13.64 11.44
CA THR A 56 -22.60 14.70 11.59
C THR A 56 -22.60 15.70 10.41
N LEU A 57 -21.43 15.91 9.80
CA LEU A 57 -21.26 16.83 8.67
C LEU A 57 -21.66 16.23 7.31
N THR A 58 -21.67 14.91 7.16
CA THR A 58 -21.93 14.26 5.85
C THR A 58 -23.26 14.71 5.25
N VAL A 59 -24.33 14.74 6.04
CA VAL A 59 -25.66 15.16 5.58
C VAL A 59 -25.70 16.64 5.18
N LYS A 60 -25.00 17.51 5.91
CA LYS A 60 -25.00 18.97 5.68
C LYS A 60 -24.21 19.38 4.46
N LYS A 61 -23.20 18.58 4.07
CA LYS A 61 -22.22 18.93 3.03
C LYS A 61 -22.34 18.08 1.77
N ASP A 62 -23.38 17.28 1.63
CA ASP A 62 -23.54 16.32 0.52
C ASP A 62 -22.29 15.43 0.34
N TRP A 63 -21.68 15.03 1.45
CA TRP A 63 -20.58 14.10 1.45
C TRP A 63 -21.07 12.65 1.37
N LEU A 64 -20.16 11.70 1.06
CA LEU A 64 -20.49 10.28 1.11
C LEU A 64 -20.98 9.91 2.51
N PRO A 65 -22.11 9.17 2.61
CA PRO A 65 -22.54 8.61 3.88
C PRO A 65 -21.40 7.84 4.54
N LEU A 66 -21.17 8.10 5.82
CA LEU A 66 -20.10 7.47 6.59
C LEU A 66 -20.66 6.80 7.82
N VAL A 67 -20.25 5.56 8.04
CA VAL A 67 -20.37 4.86 9.32
C VAL A 67 -18.97 4.49 9.81
N TRP A 68 -18.79 4.40 11.13
CA TRP A 68 -17.51 3.93 11.66
C TRP A 68 -17.70 2.93 12.80
N LEU A 69 -16.71 2.07 12.96
CA LEU A 69 -16.65 1.00 13.95
C LEU A 69 -15.36 1.12 14.75
N GLU A 70 -15.38 0.66 15.97
CA GLU A 70 -14.19 0.51 16.79
C GLU A 70 -13.73 -0.96 16.81
N GLU A 71 -12.42 -1.18 16.72
CA GLU A 71 -11.77 -2.47 16.94
C GLU A 71 -10.62 -2.28 17.93
N ALA A 72 -10.77 -2.83 19.13
CA ALA A 72 -9.80 -2.66 20.20
C ALA A 72 -8.53 -3.50 20.03
N THR A 73 -8.63 -4.63 19.32
CA THR A 73 -7.50 -5.52 19.08
C THR A 73 -6.59 -4.94 17.99
N PRO A 74 -5.33 -4.55 18.31
CA PRO A 74 -4.44 -3.97 17.31
C PRO A 74 -4.18 -4.91 16.13
N GLY A 75 -4.20 -4.36 14.91
CA GLY A 75 -3.85 -5.08 13.68
C GLY A 75 -4.83 -4.83 12.54
N LYS A 76 -4.30 -4.56 11.34
CA LYS A 76 -5.10 -4.29 10.13
C LYS A 76 -6.08 -5.44 9.83
N SER A 77 -5.64 -6.68 9.97
CA SER A 77 -6.49 -7.86 9.77
C SER A 77 -7.67 -7.90 10.75
N ASN A 78 -7.46 -7.54 12.02
CA ASN A 78 -8.54 -7.46 13.01
C ASN A 78 -9.55 -6.40 12.60
N ALA A 79 -9.09 -5.22 12.19
CA ALA A 79 -9.94 -4.14 11.72
C ALA A 79 -10.76 -4.53 10.48
N LEU A 80 -10.12 -5.14 9.48
CA LEU A 80 -10.81 -5.63 8.27
C LEU A 80 -11.86 -6.70 8.63
N ASN A 81 -11.51 -7.66 9.47
CA ASN A 81 -12.42 -8.72 9.89
C ASN A 81 -13.59 -8.19 10.75
N ARG A 82 -13.38 -7.11 11.51
CA ARG A 82 -14.45 -6.43 12.27
C ARG A 82 -15.49 -5.81 11.33
N ALA A 83 -15.05 -5.34 10.16
CA ALA A 83 -15.95 -4.73 9.18
C ALA A 83 -16.78 -5.75 8.38
N ILE A 84 -16.21 -6.92 8.05
CA ILE A 84 -16.82 -7.89 7.13
C ILE A 84 -18.27 -8.23 7.47
N PRO A 85 -18.65 -8.54 8.72
CA PRO A 85 -20.06 -8.87 9.08
C PRO A 85 -21.02 -7.69 8.90
N GLU A 86 -20.53 -6.47 8.89
CA GLU A 86 -21.32 -5.24 8.77
C GLU A 86 -21.44 -4.75 7.31
N LEU A 87 -20.78 -5.43 6.36
CA LEU A 87 -20.83 -5.10 4.94
C LEU A 87 -22.15 -5.55 4.31
N GLY A 88 -23.19 -4.74 4.39
CA GLY A 88 -24.46 -4.93 3.69
C GLY A 88 -24.42 -4.46 2.22
N THR A 89 -23.39 -4.82 1.45
CA THR A 89 -23.08 -4.25 0.14
C THR A 89 -22.68 -5.30 -0.89
N ASP A 90 -22.82 -4.98 -2.19
CA ASP A 90 -22.42 -5.89 -3.27
C ASP A 90 -20.90 -5.92 -3.46
N LEU A 91 -20.27 -4.76 -3.27
CA LEU A 91 -18.86 -4.51 -3.58
C LEU A 91 -18.21 -3.73 -2.44
N VAL A 92 -17.04 -4.14 -2.02
CA VAL A 92 -16.17 -3.39 -1.09
C VAL A 92 -14.86 -3.02 -1.79
N ALA A 93 -14.41 -1.80 -1.60
CA ALA A 93 -13.10 -1.33 -2.05
C ALA A 93 -12.26 -0.90 -0.85
N LEU A 94 -11.07 -1.48 -0.72
CA LEU A 94 -10.13 -1.15 0.33
C LEU A 94 -9.34 0.11 -0.06
N VAL A 95 -9.29 1.07 0.84
CA VAL A 95 -8.49 2.30 0.70
C VAL A 95 -7.72 2.49 2.01
N ASP A 96 -6.41 2.64 1.94
CA ASP A 96 -5.62 2.91 3.14
C ASP A 96 -5.82 4.37 3.61
N ASP A 97 -5.68 4.61 4.91
CA ASP A 97 -5.92 5.92 5.54
C ASP A 97 -4.91 7.01 5.15
N ASP A 98 -3.86 6.62 4.43
CA ASP A 98 -2.84 7.49 3.86
C ASP A 98 -2.87 7.53 2.31
N HIS A 99 -3.99 7.15 1.70
CA HIS A 99 -4.20 7.23 0.27
C HIS A 99 -5.14 8.39 -0.12
N ARG A 100 -4.84 9.03 -1.24
CA ARG A 100 -5.75 9.90 -1.97
C ARG A 100 -6.25 9.17 -3.20
N VAL A 101 -7.56 9.17 -3.43
CA VAL A 101 -8.12 8.56 -4.64
C VAL A 101 -8.10 9.55 -5.82
N ASP A 102 -8.02 9.01 -7.04
CA ASP A 102 -8.22 9.76 -8.29
C ASP A 102 -9.69 10.21 -8.42
N GLU A 103 -9.94 11.31 -9.13
CA GLU A 103 -11.32 11.81 -9.33
C GLU A 103 -12.23 10.78 -10.02
N GLY A 104 -11.68 9.94 -10.90
CA GLY A 104 -12.38 8.85 -11.57
C GLY A 104 -12.47 7.56 -10.77
N TYR A 105 -11.92 7.47 -9.57
CA TYR A 105 -11.77 6.23 -8.82
C TYR A 105 -13.09 5.47 -8.61
N LEU A 106 -14.10 6.14 -8.06
CA LEU A 106 -15.37 5.50 -7.72
C LEU A 106 -16.11 5.00 -8.98
N THR A 107 -16.11 5.81 -10.04
CA THR A 107 -16.70 5.42 -11.33
C THR A 107 -15.93 4.25 -11.96
N SER A 108 -14.61 4.24 -11.90
CA SER A 108 -13.78 3.15 -12.45
C SER A 108 -14.02 1.83 -11.72
N VAL A 109 -14.12 1.84 -10.39
CA VAL A 109 -14.43 0.63 -9.60
C VAL A 109 -15.81 0.08 -9.97
N CYS A 110 -16.84 0.93 -10.01
CA CYS A 110 -18.20 0.49 -10.35
C CYS A 110 -18.30 0.01 -11.80
N THR A 111 -17.66 0.69 -12.75
CA THR A 111 -17.63 0.31 -14.17
C THR A 111 -16.91 -1.03 -14.36
N ALA A 112 -15.77 -1.23 -13.69
CA ALA A 112 -15.04 -2.49 -13.75
C ALA A 112 -15.91 -3.67 -13.27
N ALA A 113 -16.59 -3.50 -12.13
CA ALA A 113 -17.48 -4.52 -11.58
C ALA A 113 -18.70 -4.79 -12.48
N ALA A 114 -19.29 -3.76 -13.11
CA ALA A 114 -20.42 -3.91 -14.02
C ALA A 114 -20.02 -4.59 -15.35
N SER A 115 -18.85 -4.24 -15.89
CA SER A 115 -18.35 -4.77 -17.17
C SER A 115 -17.80 -6.20 -17.07
N HIS A 116 -17.44 -6.67 -15.87
CA HIS A 116 -16.85 -7.98 -15.64
C HIS A 116 -17.63 -8.76 -14.56
N PRO A 117 -18.86 -9.22 -14.84
CA PRO A 117 -19.71 -9.87 -13.83
C PRO A 117 -19.16 -11.20 -13.32
N ASP A 118 -18.29 -11.85 -14.08
CA ASP A 118 -17.61 -13.11 -13.74
C ASP A 118 -16.30 -12.93 -12.97
N VAL A 119 -15.86 -11.67 -12.75
CA VAL A 119 -14.67 -11.32 -11.97
C VAL A 119 -15.09 -10.92 -10.57
N THR A 120 -14.38 -11.42 -9.58
CA THR A 120 -14.72 -11.26 -8.17
C THR A 120 -13.76 -10.32 -7.42
N LEU A 121 -12.53 -10.20 -7.88
CA LEU A 121 -11.55 -9.29 -7.33
C LEU A 121 -11.01 -8.34 -8.42
N PHE A 122 -10.80 -7.09 -8.03
CA PHE A 122 -10.20 -6.06 -8.89
C PHE A 122 -9.08 -5.38 -8.11
N CYS A 123 -8.03 -5.00 -8.80
CA CYS A 123 -6.99 -4.14 -8.24
C CYS A 123 -6.61 -3.05 -9.24
N GLY A 124 -5.97 -2.01 -8.75
CA GLY A 124 -5.58 -0.89 -9.58
C GLY A 124 -4.20 -0.36 -9.26
N ARG A 125 -3.92 0.86 -9.73
CA ARG A 125 -2.66 1.56 -9.51
C ARG A 125 -2.58 2.14 -8.11
N ILE A 126 -1.41 2.01 -7.50
CA ILE A 126 -0.98 2.83 -6.37
C ILE A 126 0.26 3.59 -6.85
N LEU A 127 0.16 4.90 -6.89
CA LEU A 127 1.23 5.79 -7.29
C LEU A 127 1.66 6.65 -6.11
N PRO A 128 2.92 7.13 -6.06
CA PRO A 128 3.31 8.11 -5.05
C PRO A 128 2.52 9.40 -5.23
N ASP A 129 2.00 9.97 -4.14
CA ASP A 129 1.30 11.27 -4.13
C ASP A 129 2.33 12.39 -4.04
N TRP A 130 2.89 12.78 -5.19
CA TRP A 130 3.84 13.88 -5.28
C TRP A 130 3.11 15.22 -5.16
N ASP A 131 3.56 16.07 -4.26
CA ASP A 131 2.99 17.40 -4.00
C ASP A 131 3.85 18.55 -4.57
N GLY A 132 4.94 18.22 -5.27
CA GLY A 132 5.88 19.17 -5.85
C GLY A 132 6.97 19.63 -4.87
N SER A 133 6.95 19.21 -3.62
CA SER A 133 8.00 19.48 -2.63
C SER A 133 9.09 18.41 -2.57
N GLU A 134 8.88 17.32 -3.28
CA GLU A 134 9.83 16.21 -3.32
C GLU A 134 11.14 16.60 -4.01
N PRO A 135 12.27 16.02 -3.58
CA PRO A 135 13.56 16.30 -4.20
C PRO A 135 13.60 15.85 -5.67
N ALA A 136 14.11 16.67 -6.57
CA ALA A 136 14.17 16.38 -8.02
C ALA A 136 14.75 14.99 -8.37
N TRP A 137 15.61 14.43 -7.52
CA TRP A 137 16.23 13.13 -7.77
C TRP A 137 15.26 11.95 -7.79
N VAL A 138 14.05 12.08 -7.24
CA VAL A 138 13.06 11.00 -7.27
C VAL A 138 12.56 10.74 -8.70
N HIS A 139 12.70 11.72 -9.58
CA HIS A 139 12.36 11.65 -10.99
C HIS A 139 13.55 11.31 -11.91
N ASP A 140 14.76 11.06 -11.32
CA ASP A 140 15.94 10.69 -12.10
C ASP A 140 15.71 9.37 -12.88
N ASN A 141 15.95 9.40 -14.18
CA ASN A 141 15.89 8.22 -15.06
C ASN A 141 17.28 7.74 -15.51
N GLY A 142 18.34 8.42 -15.06
CA GLY A 142 19.72 8.13 -15.42
C GLY A 142 20.29 6.86 -14.76
N PRO A 143 21.56 6.52 -15.07
CA PRO A 143 22.22 5.30 -14.58
C PRO A 143 22.42 5.29 -13.05
N TYR A 144 22.36 6.44 -12.40
CA TYR A 144 22.52 6.60 -10.95
C TYR A 144 21.19 6.85 -10.23
N ARG A 145 20.06 6.49 -10.85
CA ARG A 145 18.75 6.58 -10.21
C ARG A 145 18.67 5.64 -9.00
N ILE A 146 17.96 6.08 -7.96
CA ILE A 146 17.60 5.21 -6.84
C ILE A 146 16.36 4.40 -7.23
N TYR A 147 16.51 3.08 -7.32
CA TYR A 147 15.42 2.19 -7.67
C TYR A 147 15.54 0.84 -6.91
N PRO A 148 14.40 0.31 -6.39
CA PRO A 148 13.10 0.98 -6.26
C PRO A 148 13.17 2.16 -5.28
N LEU A 149 12.29 3.14 -5.49
CA LEU A 149 12.08 4.22 -4.52
C LEU A 149 11.57 3.66 -3.19
N PRO A 150 11.86 4.32 -2.06
CA PRO A 150 11.40 3.87 -0.73
C PRO A 150 9.93 4.24 -0.44
N VAL A 151 9.12 4.34 -1.47
CA VAL A 151 7.70 4.67 -1.43
C VAL A 151 6.89 3.57 -2.10
N PRO A 152 5.70 3.25 -1.61
CA PRO A 152 4.84 2.26 -2.26
C PRO A 152 4.49 2.68 -3.68
N ARG A 153 4.57 1.72 -4.59
CA ARG A 153 4.14 1.85 -5.98
C ARG A 153 3.69 0.50 -6.48
N GLN A 154 2.49 0.46 -7.03
CA GLN A 154 1.94 -0.66 -7.78
C GLN A 154 1.44 -0.12 -9.12
N ASP A 155 2.04 -0.55 -10.20
CA ASP A 155 1.69 -0.12 -11.55
C ASP A 155 2.07 -1.25 -12.51
N GLN A 156 1.06 -1.85 -13.13
CA GLN A 156 1.23 -3.00 -14.03
C GLN A 156 0.92 -2.64 -15.49
N GLY A 157 1.03 -1.35 -15.84
CA GLY A 157 0.86 -0.86 -17.20
C GLY A 157 -0.52 -0.27 -17.49
N ASP A 158 -0.77 0.07 -18.76
CA ASP A 158 -1.90 0.89 -19.18
C ASP A 158 -3.11 0.10 -19.68
N SER A 159 -3.04 -1.24 -19.66
CA SER A 159 -4.11 -2.11 -20.13
C SER A 159 -4.64 -3.02 -19.05
N PRO A 160 -5.97 -3.24 -18.97
CA PRO A 160 -6.54 -4.24 -18.09
C PRO A 160 -6.03 -5.65 -18.45
N HIS A 161 -5.74 -6.45 -17.43
CA HIS A 161 -5.32 -7.84 -17.63
C HIS A 161 -5.57 -8.69 -16.36
N PRO A 162 -5.80 -10.01 -16.53
CA PRO A 162 -5.95 -10.91 -15.40
C PRO A 162 -4.63 -11.09 -14.65
N ILE A 163 -4.72 -11.19 -13.32
CA ILE A 163 -3.58 -11.53 -12.46
C ILE A 163 -3.70 -13.00 -12.05
N SER A 164 -2.60 -13.74 -12.22
CA SER A 164 -2.47 -15.13 -11.78
C SER A 164 -1.58 -15.24 -10.54
N GLN A 165 -1.56 -16.42 -9.92
CA GLN A 165 -0.72 -16.71 -8.75
C GLN A 165 0.79 -16.56 -9.02
N GLN A 166 1.23 -16.70 -10.28
CA GLN A 166 2.64 -16.53 -10.68
C GLN A 166 3.00 -15.07 -10.98
N GLY A 167 1.98 -14.20 -11.07
CA GLY A 167 2.16 -12.77 -11.32
C GLY A 167 2.44 -11.96 -10.04
N PRO A 168 2.68 -10.67 -10.19
CA PRO A 168 2.83 -9.77 -9.04
C PRO A 168 1.47 -9.62 -8.34
N ILE A 169 1.36 -10.19 -7.14
CA ILE A 169 0.15 -10.09 -6.32
C ILE A 169 0.03 -8.67 -5.77
N PRO A 170 -1.15 -8.01 -5.89
CA PRO A 170 -1.36 -6.67 -5.38
C PRO A 170 -1.38 -6.63 -3.85
N GLY A 171 -0.96 -5.50 -3.28
CA GLY A 171 -1.26 -5.18 -1.89
C GLY A 171 -2.72 -4.74 -1.71
N GLY A 172 -3.22 -4.80 -0.47
CA GLY A 172 -4.63 -4.53 -0.15
C GLY A 172 -5.06 -3.09 -0.25
N GLY A 173 -4.13 -2.13 -0.28
CA GLY A 173 -4.48 -0.71 -0.29
C GLY A 173 -5.28 -0.25 -1.52
N ASN A 174 -5.33 -1.04 -2.60
CA ASN A 174 -6.18 -0.79 -3.77
C ASN A 174 -6.76 -2.10 -4.30
N LEU A 175 -7.43 -2.84 -3.44
CA LEU A 175 -8.16 -4.07 -3.75
C LEU A 175 -9.66 -3.79 -3.63
N SER A 176 -10.43 -4.15 -4.65
CA SER A 176 -11.89 -4.13 -4.62
C SER A 176 -12.40 -5.54 -4.87
N LEU A 177 -13.45 -5.94 -4.17
CA LEU A 177 -13.96 -7.31 -4.28
C LEU A 177 -15.48 -7.38 -4.06
N ARG A 178 -16.11 -8.37 -4.66
CA ARG A 178 -17.50 -8.72 -4.37
C ARG A 178 -17.57 -9.37 -3.00
N CYS A 179 -18.47 -8.89 -2.15
CA CYS A 179 -18.54 -9.35 -0.76
C CYS A 179 -18.77 -10.85 -0.60
N GLN A 180 -19.44 -11.51 -1.57
CA GLN A 180 -19.61 -12.96 -1.59
C GLN A 180 -18.30 -13.77 -1.59
N VAL A 181 -17.16 -13.14 -1.88
CA VAL A 181 -15.84 -13.80 -1.78
C VAL A 181 -15.53 -14.19 -0.33
N PHE A 182 -15.97 -13.39 0.64
CA PHE A 182 -15.75 -13.69 2.06
C PHE A 182 -16.44 -14.98 2.51
N ASP A 183 -17.57 -15.34 1.91
CA ASP A 183 -18.28 -16.60 2.22
C ASP A 183 -17.46 -17.83 1.80
N ARG A 184 -16.65 -17.71 0.74
CA ARG A 184 -15.86 -18.80 0.17
C ARG A 184 -14.44 -18.87 0.68
N VAL A 185 -13.85 -17.72 0.93
CA VAL A 185 -12.41 -17.58 1.25
C VAL A 185 -12.17 -17.31 2.74
N GLY A 186 -13.20 -16.81 3.44
CA GLY A 186 -13.10 -16.31 4.81
C GLY A 186 -12.49 -14.91 4.88
N GLY A 187 -12.17 -14.48 6.08
CA GLY A 187 -11.56 -13.17 6.34
C GLY A 187 -10.03 -13.14 6.16
N PHE A 188 -9.42 -12.07 6.62
CA PHE A 188 -7.96 -11.86 6.60
C PHE A 188 -7.30 -12.59 7.78
N SER A 189 -6.11 -13.16 7.54
CA SER A 189 -5.34 -13.86 8.58
C SER A 189 -4.84 -12.89 9.65
N THR A 190 -5.24 -13.10 10.91
CA THR A 190 -4.80 -12.28 12.05
C THR A 190 -3.38 -12.60 12.51
N ALA A 191 -2.80 -13.71 12.00
CA ALA A 191 -1.38 -14.04 12.23
C ALA A 191 -0.42 -13.22 11.35
N LEU A 192 -0.96 -12.51 10.35
CA LEU A 192 -0.21 -11.69 9.39
C LEU A 192 -0.67 -10.23 9.52
N GLY A 193 0.11 -9.33 8.90
CA GLY A 193 -0.21 -7.91 8.81
C GLY A 193 0.47 -7.05 9.87
N PRO A 194 0.40 -5.71 9.68
CA PRO A 194 0.98 -4.76 10.61
C PRO A 194 0.22 -4.75 11.94
N GLN A 195 0.97 -4.75 13.05
CA GLN A 195 0.44 -4.62 14.40
C GLN A 195 1.19 -3.50 15.13
N GLY A 196 0.52 -2.39 15.40
CA GLY A 196 1.12 -1.21 16.02
C GLY A 196 2.31 -0.68 15.19
N HIS A 197 3.50 -0.66 15.79
CA HIS A 197 4.74 -0.22 15.13
C HIS A 197 5.47 -1.33 14.37
N ASN A 198 4.99 -2.57 14.41
CA ASN A 198 5.55 -3.66 13.61
C ASN A 198 5.09 -3.51 12.16
N LEU A 199 6.06 -3.41 11.25
CA LEU A 199 5.83 -3.33 9.80
C LEU A 199 5.59 -4.73 9.18
N GLY A 200 4.96 -5.64 9.91
CA GLY A 200 4.48 -6.91 9.38
C GLY A 200 3.57 -6.64 8.18
N GLY A 201 3.53 -7.55 7.24
CA GLY A 201 2.69 -7.49 6.05
C GLY A 201 2.36 -8.88 5.57
N GLY A 202 1.66 -8.97 4.44
CA GLY A 202 1.35 -10.23 3.79
C GLY A 202 -0.08 -10.73 4.02
N GLU A 203 -0.86 -10.05 4.84
CA GLU A 203 -2.29 -10.36 5.07
C GLU A 203 -3.10 -10.23 3.77
N ASP A 204 -2.82 -9.19 3.00
CA ASP A 204 -3.47 -8.92 1.72
C ASP A 204 -3.05 -9.97 0.68
N THR A 205 -1.74 -10.27 0.61
CA THR A 205 -1.19 -11.27 -0.30
C THR A 205 -1.75 -12.66 0.02
N ASP A 206 -1.82 -13.03 1.31
CA ASP A 206 -2.41 -14.29 1.76
C ASP A 206 -3.88 -14.39 1.33
N PHE A 207 -4.67 -13.34 1.57
CA PHE A 207 -6.07 -13.31 1.19
C PHE A 207 -6.26 -13.49 -0.32
N VAL A 208 -5.51 -12.73 -1.13
CA VAL A 208 -5.58 -12.82 -2.60
C VAL A 208 -5.16 -14.20 -3.09
N LEU A 209 -4.09 -14.79 -2.54
CA LEU A 209 -3.66 -16.15 -2.92
C LEU A 209 -4.70 -17.20 -2.55
N ARG A 210 -5.35 -17.11 -1.38
CA ARG A 210 -6.44 -18.01 -1.00
C ARG A 210 -7.63 -17.87 -1.95
N ALA A 211 -7.98 -16.64 -2.34
CA ALA A 211 -9.05 -16.39 -3.29
C ALA A 211 -8.73 -17.01 -4.66
N LEU A 212 -7.54 -16.77 -5.21
CA LEU A 212 -7.10 -17.36 -6.47
C LEU A 212 -7.05 -18.91 -6.41
N ASN A 213 -6.63 -19.49 -5.27
CA ASN A 213 -6.65 -20.93 -5.06
C ASN A 213 -8.08 -21.52 -4.99
N ALA A 214 -9.05 -20.74 -4.52
CA ALA A 214 -10.46 -21.08 -4.52
C ALA A 214 -11.13 -20.90 -5.89
N GLY A 215 -10.39 -20.51 -6.93
CA GLY A 215 -10.88 -20.31 -8.29
C GLY A 215 -11.46 -18.92 -8.57
N GLU A 216 -11.30 -17.97 -7.64
CA GLU A 216 -11.72 -16.60 -7.85
C GLU A 216 -10.84 -15.91 -8.91
N LYS A 217 -11.43 -14.97 -9.65
CA LYS A 217 -10.71 -14.22 -10.70
C LYS A 217 -10.32 -12.84 -10.21
N LEU A 218 -9.06 -12.46 -10.45
CA LEU A 218 -8.52 -11.13 -10.15
C LEU A 218 -8.16 -10.41 -11.46
N LEU A 219 -8.66 -9.19 -11.62
CA LEU A 219 -8.41 -8.34 -12.78
C LEU A 219 -7.73 -7.04 -12.35
N TYR A 220 -6.62 -6.71 -13.02
CA TYR A 220 -6.00 -5.39 -12.90
C TYR A 220 -6.72 -4.39 -13.80
N ILE A 221 -7.08 -3.22 -13.23
CA ILE A 221 -7.75 -2.11 -13.92
C ILE A 221 -6.91 -0.85 -13.74
N PRO A 222 -6.22 -0.35 -14.76
CA PRO A 222 -5.31 0.79 -14.65
C PRO A 222 -6.01 2.10 -14.24
N ASP A 223 -7.30 2.25 -14.51
CA ASP A 223 -8.08 3.44 -14.18
C ASP A 223 -8.55 3.49 -12.72
N VAL A 224 -8.49 2.38 -12.00
CA VAL A 224 -8.68 2.34 -10.55
C VAL A 224 -7.41 2.83 -9.88
N LYS A 225 -7.27 4.15 -9.69
CA LYS A 225 -6.03 4.82 -9.25
C LYS A 225 -6.15 5.36 -7.84
N GLN A 226 -5.12 5.10 -7.06
CA GLN A 226 -4.90 5.72 -5.76
C GLN A 226 -3.47 6.28 -5.68
N TYR A 227 -3.28 7.31 -4.86
CA TYR A 227 -2.01 7.97 -4.64
C TYR A 227 -1.63 7.84 -3.17
N HIS A 228 -0.54 7.15 -2.88
CA HIS A 228 -0.06 6.93 -1.52
C HIS A 228 0.73 8.15 -1.03
N TYR A 229 0.39 8.65 0.14
CA TYR A 229 1.12 9.74 0.80
C TYR A 229 2.61 9.43 0.89
N VAL A 230 3.42 10.39 0.51
CA VAL A 230 4.87 10.29 0.58
C VAL A 230 5.37 11.08 1.78
N ASP A 231 5.79 10.38 2.83
CA ASP A 231 6.47 11.01 3.95
C ASP A 231 7.85 11.56 3.48
N PRO A 232 8.09 12.89 3.51
CA PRO A 232 9.36 13.49 3.09
C PRO A 232 10.57 12.94 3.85
N ALA A 233 10.39 12.44 5.07
CA ALA A 233 11.46 11.83 5.84
C ALA A 233 12.01 10.56 5.16
N ARG A 234 11.19 9.82 4.41
CA ARG A 234 11.59 8.64 3.65
C ARG A 234 12.50 8.97 2.45
N LEU A 235 12.50 10.22 1.99
CA LEU A 235 13.33 10.68 0.88
C LEU A 235 14.70 11.22 1.34
N ARG A 236 14.94 11.30 2.64
CA ARG A 236 16.24 11.74 3.18
C ARG A 236 17.29 10.65 2.99
N LEU A 237 18.52 11.05 2.69
CA LEU A 237 19.64 10.11 2.49
C LEU A 237 19.81 9.14 3.67
N ALA A 238 19.72 9.64 4.89
CA ALA A 238 19.83 8.79 6.09
C ALA A 238 18.80 7.64 6.10
N TYR A 239 17.56 7.91 5.70
CA TYR A 239 16.52 6.89 5.58
C TYR A 239 16.85 5.90 4.46
N LEU A 240 17.28 6.37 3.29
CA LEU A 240 17.67 5.52 2.16
C LEU A 240 18.78 4.53 2.56
N LEU A 241 19.80 5.00 3.26
CA LEU A 241 20.91 4.18 3.76
C LEU A 241 20.41 3.13 4.76
N LYS A 242 19.63 3.54 5.77
CA LYS A 242 19.05 2.65 6.78
C LYS A 242 18.17 1.59 6.12
N LYS A 243 17.27 1.99 5.22
CA LYS A 243 16.34 1.09 4.53
C LYS A 243 17.08 0.09 3.64
N SER A 244 18.07 0.56 2.88
CA SER A 244 18.90 -0.28 2.01
C SER A 244 19.66 -1.33 2.82
N PHE A 245 20.29 -0.92 3.93
CA PHE A 245 20.99 -1.81 4.86
C PHE A 245 20.03 -2.89 5.42
N GLN A 246 18.89 -2.48 5.98
CA GLN A 246 17.92 -3.40 6.60
C GLN A 246 17.35 -4.40 5.61
N ARG A 247 16.96 -3.93 4.40
CA ARG A 247 16.41 -4.78 3.34
C ARG A 247 17.42 -5.84 2.90
N SER A 248 18.66 -5.44 2.66
CA SER A 248 19.71 -6.35 2.23
C SER A 248 20.09 -7.35 3.31
N ARG A 249 20.12 -6.92 4.58
CA ARG A 249 20.32 -7.81 5.72
C ARG A 249 19.24 -8.88 5.81
N ALA A 250 17.98 -8.48 5.75
CA ALA A 250 16.84 -9.40 5.80
C ALA A 250 16.83 -10.37 4.62
N GLY A 251 17.12 -9.89 3.40
CA GLY A 251 17.18 -10.72 2.20
C GLY A 251 18.21 -11.85 2.28
N VAL A 252 19.35 -11.61 2.95
CA VAL A 252 20.35 -12.67 3.18
C VAL A 252 19.89 -13.67 4.23
N GLN A 253 19.20 -13.21 5.28
CA GLN A 253 18.72 -14.09 6.36
C GLN A 253 17.62 -15.06 5.90
N THR A 254 16.85 -14.69 4.87
CA THR A 254 15.80 -15.52 4.26
C THR A 254 16.29 -16.36 3.08
N GLY A 255 17.49 -16.08 2.57
CA GLY A 255 18.10 -16.75 1.42
C GLY A 255 19.04 -17.89 1.78
N GLN A 256 19.92 -18.28 0.83
CA GLN A 256 20.95 -19.29 1.07
C GLN A 256 21.96 -18.80 2.13
N LYS A 257 22.17 -19.61 3.17
CA LYS A 257 23.16 -19.32 4.20
C LYS A 257 24.58 -19.47 3.63
N HIS A 258 25.35 -18.41 3.67
CA HIS A 258 26.78 -18.44 3.36
C HIS A 258 27.57 -18.70 4.64
N ALA A 259 28.46 -19.69 4.62
CA ALA A 259 29.32 -20.01 5.76
C ALA A 259 30.39 -18.92 6.03
N ARG A 260 30.73 -18.13 5.02
CA ARG A 260 31.76 -17.06 5.11
C ARG A 260 31.37 -15.92 4.17
N ILE A 261 31.83 -14.70 4.48
CA ILE A 261 31.65 -13.54 3.61
C ILE A 261 32.48 -13.76 2.34
N PRO A 262 31.84 -13.79 1.14
CA PRO A 262 32.56 -13.97 -0.12
C PRO A 262 33.50 -12.78 -0.41
N LEU A 263 34.70 -13.06 -0.95
CA LEU A 263 35.70 -12.03 -1.27
C LEU A 263 35.18 -10.96 -2.25
N TYR A 264 34.28 -11.33 -3.16
CA TYR A 264 33.71 -10.38 -4.12
C TYR A 264 32.95 -9.24 -3.44
N MET A 265 32.40 -9.45 -2.23
CA MET A 265 31.69 -8.42 -1.50
C MET A 265 32.64 -7.32 -1.00
N TRP A 266 33.83 -7.69 -0.56
CA TRP A 266 34.86 -6.72 -0.16
C TRP A 266 35.37 -5.91 -1.35
N ARG A 267 35.58 -6.56 -2.52
CA ARG A 267 35.94 -5.88 -3.77
C ARG A 267 34.86 -4.89 -4.18
N LYS A 268 33.59 -5.32 -4.16
CA LYS A 268 32.42 -4.50 -4.46
C LYS A 268 32.30 -3.29 -3.51
N LEU A 269 32.58 -3.49 -2.22
CA LEU A 269 32.57 -2.42 -1.24
C LEU A 269 33.67 -1.40 -1.53
N ALA A 270 34.89 -1.84 -1.83
CA ALA A 270 36.01 -0.95 -2.19
C ALA A 270 35.73 -0.15 -3.47
N GLU A 271 35.18 -0.79 -4.50
CA GLU A 271 34.76 -0.15 -5.75
C GLU A 271 33.70 0.95 -5.50
N TYR A 272 32.69 0.64 -4.70
CA TYR A 272 31.62 1.60 -4.39
C TYR A 272 32.12 2.77 -3.54
N LEU A 273 33.01 2.51 -2.59
CA LEU A 273 33.68 3.56 -1.82
C LEU A 273 34.51 4.48 -2.73
N PHE A 274 35.31 3.91 -3.64
CA PHE A 274 36.07 4.70 -4.62
C PHE A 274 35.14 5.59 -5.44
N HIS A 275 34.07 5.05 -5.99
CA HIS A 275 33.11 5.83 -6.78
C HIS A 275 32.34 6.88 -5.96
N ALA A 276 32.05 6.63 -4.69
CA ALA A 276 31.39 7.60 -3.82
C ALA A 276 32.31 8.78 -3.49
N VAL A 277 33.60 8.50 -3.21
CA VAL A 277 34.57 9.53 -2.80
C VAL A 277 35.03 10.39 -3.97
N PHE A 278 35.33 9.77 -5.12
CA PHE A 278 35.90 10.46 -6.28
C PHE A 278 34.85 10.93 -7.31
N SER A 279 33.56 10.89 -6.93
CA SER A 279 32.50 11.43 -7.80
C SER A 279 32.35 12.94 -7.64
N LEU A 280 32.33 13.66 -8.76
CA LEU A 280 31.98 15.08 -8.82
C LEU A 280 30.46 15.32 -8.97
N GLN A 281 29.68 14.25 -9.08
CA GLN A 281 28.23 14.29 -9.30
C GLN A 281 27.49 13.77 -8.08
N TRP A 282 26.65 14.59 -7.44
CA TRP A 282 25.91 14.18 -6.25
C TRP A 282 24.98 12.98 -6.49
N ALA A 283 24.35 12.89 -7.65
CA ALA A 283 23.52 11.72 -8.01
C ALA A 283 24.32 10.41 -7.95
N LYS A 284 25.53 10.40 -8.50
CA LYS A 284 26.46 9.27 -8.47
C LYS A 284 26.94 8.95 -7.05
N THR A 285 27.33 9.95 -6.28
CA THR A 285 27.72 9.79 -4.86
C THR A 285 26.58 9.17 -4.05
N ARG A 286 25.36 9.74 -4.13
CA ARG A 286 24.17 9.22 -3.44
C ARG A 286 23.90 7.76 -3.81
N PHE A 287 23.95 7.44 -5.10
CA PHE A 287 23.74 6.06 -5.59
C PHE A 287 24.72 5.08 -4.95
N PHE A 288 26.02 5.40 -4.93
CA PHE A 288 27.01 4.50 -4.38
C PHE A 288 26.95 4.42 -2.85
N LEU A 289 26.60 5.49 -2.13
CA LEU A 289 26.35 5.43 -0.69
C LEU A 289 25.21 4.44 -0.35
N VAL A 290 24.12 4.45 -1.11
CA VAL A 290 23.01 3.50 -0.94
C VAL A 290 23.47 2.06 -1.22
N ARG A 291 24.32 1.86 -2.23
CA ARG A 291 24.91 0.56 -2.57
C ARG A 291 25.89 0.06 -1.49
N ILE A 292 26.69 0.94 -0.90
CA ILE A 292 27.57 0.63 0.24
C ILE A 292 26.71 0.15 1.41
N ALA A 293 25.65 0.86 1.76
CA ALA A 293 24.73 0.48 2.82
C ALA A 293 24.10 -0.91 2.56
N ALA A 294 23.76 -1.23 1.31
CA ALA A 294 23.26 -2.56 0.93
C ALA A 294 24.27 -3.65 1.18
N VAL A 295 25.52 -3.48 0.69
CA VAL A 295 26.61 -4.48 0.88
C VAL A 295 26.93 -4.69 2.37
N LEU A 296 26.96 -3.61 3.16
CA LEU A 296 27.15 -3.71 4.61
C LEU A 296 26.00 -4.47 5.28
N GLY A 297 24.77 -4.28 4.81
CA GLY A 297 23.61 -5.04 5.25
C GLY A 297 23.74 -6.53 4.93
N GLU A 298 24.15 -6.89 3.70
CA GLU A 298 24.40 -8.26 3.27
C GLU A 298 25.48 -8.92 4.15
N ILE A 299 26.63 -8.25 4.34
CA ILE A 299 27.72 -8.73 5.21
C ILE A 299 27.21 -8.98 6.64
N ARG A 300 26.45 -8.04 7.20
CA ARG A 300 25.88 -8.20 8.54
C ARG A 300 24.85 -9.32 8.62
N GLY A 301 24.08 -9.56 7.55
CA GLY A 301 23.14 -10.67 7.45
C GLY A 301 23.81 -12.03 7.44
N ILE A 302 24.98 -12.15 6.79
CA ILE A 302 25.78 -13.39 6.77
C ILE A 302 26.38 -13.70 8.15
N GLN A 303 26.71 -12.68 8.94
CA GLN A 303 27.34 -12.84 10.27
C GLN A 303 26.33 -13.09 11.41
N ALA A 304 25.03 -12.90 11.15
CA ALA A 304 23.97 -13.03 12.14
C ALA A 304 23.29 -14.40 12.08
#